data_ee8e4e3cffaa95927a970a2549dd52e5
#
_entry.id   ee8e4e3cffaa95927a970a2549dd52e5
#
_cell.length_a   1.000
_cell.length_b   1.000
_cell.length_c   1.000
_cell.angle_alpha   90.00
_cell.angle_beta   90.00
_cell.angle_gamma   90.00
#
_symmetry.space_group_name_H-M   'P 1'
#
loop_
_entity.id
_entity.type
_entity.pdbx_description
1 polymer ?
#
loop_
_entity_poly.entity_id
_entity_poly.type
_entity_poly.pdbx_seq_one_letter_code
_entity_poly.pdbx_strand_id
1 'polypeptide(L)'
;MAGATHQIQIRHILVENKEVADLLKETIENIPAEAGRVKMLMKLAGKYSICSASKDDGGNLGWLEVGWNKSDPRQPRGGFSKLNNDDLDDFMREGLEKMTLHKGRVFGPVESYEGFHVGMICQEVKLDRIL
;
A
#
# COMPACT_ATOMS: atom_id res chain seq x y z
N MET A 1 -2.91 -8.05 -29.48
CA MET A 1 -2.38 -6.93 -28.67
C MET A 1 -1.76 -7.47 -27.39
N ALA A 2 -0.56 -7.03 -27.11
CA ALA A 2 0.07 -7.38 -25.85
C ALA A 2 -0.50 -6.52 -24.71
N GLY A 3 -0.79 -7.12 -23.61
CA GLY A 3 -1.24 -6.41 -22.42
C GLY A 3 -0.39 -6.82 -21.24
N ALA A 4 0.05 -5.85 -20.48
CA ALA A 4 0.75 -6.09 -19.24
C ALA A 4 -0.19 -5.75 -18.08
N THR A 5 -0.23 -6.61 -17.09
CA THR A 5 -0.96 -6.35 -15.85
C THR A 5 0.05 -6.25 -14.73
N HIS A 6 0.00 -5.14 -14.00
CA HIS A 6 0.82 -4.97 -12.81
C HIS A 6 -0.06 -4.47 -11.68
N GLN A 7 -0.28 -5.32 -10.71
CA GLN A 7 -1.12 -5.03 -9.56
C GLN A 7 -0.33 -5.25 -8.28
N ILE A 8 -0.56 -4.40 -7.30
CA ILE A 8 0.06 -4.53 -5.98
C ILE A 8 -1.00 -4.53 -4.90
N GLN A 9 -0.82 -5.36 -3.88
CA GLN A 9 -1.66 -5.36 -2.69
C GLN A 9 -0.94 -4.57 -1.60
N ILE A 10 -1.66 -3.64 -1.00
CA ILE A 10 -1.10 -2.74 0.00
C ILE A 10 -1.78 -2.98 1.34
N ARG A 11 -0.96 -3.05 2.40
CA ARG A 11 -1.45 -3.03 3.78
C ARG A 11 -0.87 -1.83 4.48
N HIS A 12 -1.65 -1.21 5.37
CA HIS A 12 -1.17 -0.05 6.11
C HIS A 12 -1.68 -0.02 7.55
N ILE A 13 -1.06 0.86 8.33
CA ILE A 13 -1.52 1.25 9.66
C ILE A 13 -1.74 2.75 9.59
N LEU A 14 -2.92 3.21 9.96
CA LEU A 14 -3.25 4.64 9.99
C LEU A 14 -3.29 5.09 11.44
N VAL A 15 -2.51 6.12 11.77
CA VAL A 15 -2.49 6.70 13.12
C VAL A 15 -2.55 8.23 13.02
N GLU A 16 -2.95 8.88 14.10
CA GLU A 16 -3.09 10.34 14.11
C GLU A 16 -1.77 11.06 14.36
N ASN A 17 -0.80 10.39 14.96
CA ASN A 17 0.44 10.98 15.45
C ASN A 17 1.64 10.49 14.65
N LYS A 18 2.43 11.43 14.11
CA LYS A 18 3.60 11.09 13.31
C LYS A 18 4.65 10.31 14.11
N GLU A 19 4.84 10.66 15.39
CA GLU A 19 5.83 9.98 16.23
C GLU A 19 5.47 8.51 16.43
N VAL A 20 4.18 8.21 16.60
CA VAL A 20 3.70 6.84 16.70
C VAL A 20 3.92 6.12 15.37
N ALA A 21 3.63 6.78 14.26
CA ALA A 21 3.87 6.22 12.92
C ALA A 21 5.36 5.88 12.73
N ASP A 22 6.26 6.77 13.14
CA ASP A 22 7.71 6.54 13.04
C ASP A 22 8.13 5.31 13.85
N LEU A 23 7.61 5.15 15.07
CA LEU A 23 7.91 3.99 15.92
C LEU A 23 7.40 2.69 15.31
N LEU A 24 6.20 2.72 14.75
CA LEU A 24 5.62 1.54 14.10
C LEU A 24 6.45 1.13 12.88
N LYS A 25 6.85 2.10 12.09
CA LYS A 25 7.71 1.85 10.92
C LYS A 25 9.03 1.21 11.34
N GLU A 26 9.70 1.78 12.34
CA GLU A 26 10.96 1.26 12.83
C GLU A 26 10.81 -0.17 13.34
N THR A 27 9.75 -0.44 14.09
CA THR A 27 9.47 -1.77 14.63
C THR A 27 9.36 -2.82 13.52
N ILE A 28 8.67 -2.47 12.44
CA ILE A 28 8.48 -3.38 11.30
C ILE A 28 9.78 -3.52 10.52
N GLU A 29 10.45 -2.42 10.23
CA GLU A 29 11.71 -2.43 9.46
C GLU A 29 12.81 -3.27 10.11
N ASN A 30 12.83 -3.35 11.42
CA ASN A 30 13.84 -4.10 12.14
C ASN A 30 13.70 -5.62 12.01
N ILE A 31 12.58 -6.09 11.47
CA ILE A 31 12.38 -7.52 11.25
C ILE A 31 13.04 -7.89 9.92
N PRO A 32 14.02 -8.82 9.93
CA PRO A 32 14.82 -9.09 8.72
C PRO A 32 14.08 -9.83 7.62
N ALA A 33 13.11 -10.69 7.97
CA ALA A 33 12.39 -11.49 6.98
C ALA A 33 11.13 -10.77 6.52
N GLU A 34 10.90 -10.76 5.20
CA GLU A 34 9.71 -10.13 4.62
C GLU A 34 8.41 -10.68 5.20
N ALA A 35 8.32 -12.01 5.32
CA ALA A 35 7.12 -12.65 5.88
C ALA A 35 6.87 -12.20 7.33
N GLY A 36 7.92 -12.02 8.10
CA GLY A 36 7.83 -11.51 9.47
C GLY A 36 7.37 -10.08 9.52
N ARG A 37 7.83 -9.23 8.60
CA ARG A 37 7.40 -7.84 8.51
C ARG A 37 5.91 -7.76 8.18
N VAL A 38 5.43 -8.57 7.26
CA VAL A 38 4.00 -8.61 6.91
C VAL A 38 3.15 -9.02 8.11
N LYS A 39 3.57 -10.06 8.83
CA LYS A 39 2.86 -10.52 10.03
C LYS A 39 2.81 -9.46 11.11
N MET A 40 3.92 -8.78 11.33
CA MET A 40 3.98 -7.70 12.32
C MET A 40 3.09 -6.52 11.92
N LEU A 41 3.11 -6.15 10.65
CA LEU A 41 2.25 -5.09 10.12
C LEU A 41 0.78 -5.42 10.35
N MET A 42 0.36 -6.64 10.04
CA MET A 42 -1.02 -7.09 10.24
C MET A 42 -1.43 -7.02 11.71
N LYS A 43 -0.57 -7.49 12.59
CA LYS A 43 -0.80 -7.47 14.02
C LYS A 43 -0.93 -6.04 14.55
N LEU A 44 -0.02 -5.17 14.17
CA LEU A 44 -0.01 -3.78 14.62
C LEU A 44 -1.18 -2.99 14.04
N ALA A 45 -1.60 -3.30 12.81
CA ALA A 45 -2.78 -2.69 12.22
C ALA A 45 -4.03 -3.01 13.05
N GLY A 46 -4.21 -4.26 13.43
CA GLY A 46 -5.34 -4.67 14.27
C GLY A 46 -5.35 -4.00 15.64
N LYS A 47 -4.17 -3.66 16.16
CA LYS A 47 -4.03 -3.10 17.49
C LYS A 47 -4.09 -1.56 17.50
N TYR A 48 -3.48 -0.90 16.53
CA TYR A 48 -3.26 0.55 16.58
C TYR A 48 -3.90 1.35 15.47
N SER A 49 -4.28 0.72 14.36
CA SER A 49 -4.82 1.46 13.22
C SER A 49 -6.19 2.07 13.53
N ILE A 50 -6.37 3.33 13.13
CA ILE A 50 -7.67 4.01 13.22
C ILE A 50 -8.49 3.87 11.93
N CYS A 51 -7.96 3.18 10.93
CA CYS A 51 -8.67 2.93 9.67
C CYS A 51 -9.70 1.81 9.87
N SER A 52 -10.96 2.16 10.08
CA SER A 52 -12.00 1.17 10.32
C SER A 52 -12.22 0.22 9.14
N ALA A 53 -11.93 0.68 7.93
CA ALA A 53 -12.13 -0.13 6.73
C ALA A 53 -11.11 -1.26 6.58
N SER A 54 -9.90 -1.11 7.14
CA SER A 54 -8.82 -2.07 6.94
C SER A 54 -8.30 -2.71 8.22
N LYS A 55 -8.58 -2.10 9.36
CA LYS A 55 -8.04 -2.52 10.67
C LYS A 55 -8.23 -4.01 10.94
N ASP A 56 -9.44 -4.51 10.74
CA ASP A 56 -9.79 -5.89 11.06
C ASP A 56 -9.35 -6.88 10.00
N ASP A 57 -8.83 -6.40 8.89
CA ASP A 57 -8.27 -7.23 7.81
C ASP A 57 -6.74 -7.04 7.71
N GLY A 58 -6.09 -6.86 8.84
CA GLY A 58 -4.64 -6.72 8.88
C GLY A 58 -4.12 -5.52 8.11
N GLY A 59 -4.90 -4.45 8.01
CA GLY A 59 -4.53 -3.24 7.30
C GLY A 59 -4.70 -3.31 5.78
N ASN A 60 -5.35 -4.34 5.27
CA ASN A 60 -5.49 -4.57 3.84
C ASN A 60 -6.31 -3.48 3.16
N LEU A 61 -5.67 -2.71 2.27
CA LEU A 61 -6.32 -1.67 1.47
C LEU A 61 -6.80 -2.21 0.12
N GLY A 62 -6.45 -3.46 -0.20
CA GLY A 62 -6.79 -4.05 -1.48
C GLY A 62 -5.69 -3.85 -2.51
N TRP A 63 -6.08 -3.88 -3.77
CA TRP A 63 -5.16 -3.90 -4.90
C TRP A 63 -5.17 -2.58 -5.65
N LEU A 64 -4.00 -2.17 -6.09
CA LEU A 64 -3.80 -1.01 -6.94
C LEU A 64 -3.29 -1.48 -8.30
N GLU A 65 -3.93 -1.06 -9.37
CA GLU A 65 -3.47 -1.28 -10.74
C GLU A 65 -2.42 -0.22 -11.08
N VAL A 66 -1.18 -0.63 -11.27
CA VAL A 66 -0.05 0.31 -11.43
C VAL A 66 -0.19 1.18 -12.68
N GLY A 67 -0.64 0.61 -13.77
CA GLY A 67 -0.77 1.35 -15.03
C GLY A 67 -2.09 2.09 -15.21
N TRP A 68 -2.97 2.06 -14.21
CA TRP A 68 -4.28 2.67 -14.33
C TRP A 68 -4.20 4.19 -14.29
N ASN A 69 -4.84 4.84 -15.26
CA ASN A 69 -4.88 6.29 -15.34
C ASN A 69 -6.27 6.80 -14.97
N LYS A 70 -6.39 7.42 -13.80
CA LYS A 70 -7.68 7.89 -13.29
C LYS A 70 -8.29 9.02 -14.13
N SER A 71 -7.48 9.68 -14.98
CA SER A 71 -7.95 10.73 -15.85
C SER A 71 -8.48 10.23 -17.19
N ASP A 72 -8.28 8.96 -17.51
CA ASP A 72 -8.74 8.37 -18.77
C ASP A 72 -10.11 7.71 -18.56
N PRO A 73 -11.19 8.24 -19.18
CA PRO A 73 -12.52 7.67 -18.99
C PRO A 73 -12.68 6.27 -19.56
N ARG A 74 -11.74 5.82 -20.39
CA ARG A 74 -11.79 4.46 -20.97
C ARG A 74 -11.14 3.42 -20.07
N GLN A 75 -10.46 3.83 -19.01
CA GLN A 75 -9.84 2.90 -18.08
C GLN A 75 -10.89 2.17 -17.27
N PRO A 76 -10.74 0.86 -17.07
CA PRO A 76 -11.70 0.12 -16.25
C PRO A 76 -11.67 0.62 -14.83
N ARG A 77 -12.83 0.62 -14.20
CA ARG A 77 -12.98 1.04 -12.81
C ARG A 77 -13.41 -0.16 -11.98
N GLY A 78 -12.75 -0.33 -10.86
CA GLY A 78 -13.07 -1.43 -9.96
C GLY A 78 -12.16 -1.39 -8.76
N GLY A 79 -12.24 -2.43 -7.94
CA GLY A 79 -11.47 -2.52 -6.70
C GLY A 79 -9.96 -2.52 -6.88
N PHE A 80 -9.48 -2.74 -8.09
CA PHE A 80 -8.05 -2.77 -8.38
C PHE A 80 -7.55 -1.50 -9.05
N SER A 81 -8.40 -0.49 -9.26
CA SER A 81 -8.03 0.67 -10.07
C SER A 81 -7.21 1.68 -9.29
N LYS A 82 -7.65 2.01 -8.08
CA LYS A 82 -6.97 3.01 -7.23
C LYS A 82 -7.36 2.82 -5.78
N LEU A 83 -6.57 3.43 -4.89
CA LEU A 83 -6.89 3.47 -3.46
C LEU A 83 -7.94 4.56 -3.20
N ASN A 84 -8.69 4.40 -2.12
CA ASN A 84 -9.72 5.37 -1.75
C ASN A 84 -9.14 6.71 -1.26
N ASN A 85 -7.95 6.69 -0.70
CA ASN A 85 -7.28 7.90 -0.24
C ASN A 85 -6.37 8.42 -1.35
N ASP A 86 -6.70 9.58 -1.92
CA ASP A 86 -5.98 10.13 -3.06
C ASP A 86 -4.52 10.47 -2.72
N ASP A 87 -4.25 10.98 -1.52
CA ASP A 87 -2.89 11.31 -1.11
C ASP A 87 -2.02 10.06 -1.07
N LEU A 88 -2.54 8.98 -0.52
CA LEU A 88 -1.83 7.70 -0.46
C LEU A 88 -1.69 7.09 -1.85
N ASP A 89 -2.74 7.17 -2.65
CA ASP A 89 -2.71 6.67 -4.04
C ASP A 89 -1.62 7.37 -4.85
N ASP A 90 -1.57 8.69 -4.77
CA ASP A 90 -0.55 9.49 -5.48
C ASP A 90 0.86 9.14 -4.99
N PHE A 91 1.04 8.97 -3.68
CA PHE A 91 2.32 8.57 -3.11
C PHE A 91 2.78 7.22 -3.67
N MET A 92 1.87 6.25 -3.71
CA MET A 92 2.20 4.91 -4.20
C MET A 92 2.57 4.92 -5.69
N ARG A 93 1.81 5.64 -6.51
CA ARG A 93 2.09 5.73 -7.94
C ARG A 93 3.41 6.43 -8.23
N GLU A 94 3.66 7.53 -7.53
CA GLU A 94 4.91 8.26 -7.67
C GLU A 94 6.10 7.40 -7.23
N GLY A 95 5.99 6.71 -6.11
CA GLY A 95 7.06 5.85 -5.61
C GLY A 95 7.37 4.67 -6.52
N LEU A 96 6.34 4.10 -7.15
CA LEU A 96 6.53 3.02 -8.11
C LEU A 96 7.19 3.54 -9.39
N GLU A 97 6.79 4.71 -9.87
CA GLU A 97 7.38 5.33 -11.04
C GLU A 97 8.84 5.66 -10.83
N LYS A 98 9.17 6.20 -9.66
CA LYS A 98 10.56 6.56 -9.29
C LYS A 98 11.37 5.37 -8.78
N MET A 99 10.77 4.19 -8.69
CA MET A 99 11.42 2.97 -8.20
C MET A 99 11.90 3.07 -6.76
N THR A 100 11.23 3.88 -5.93
CA THR A 100 11.53 4.01 -4.51
C THR A 100 10.72 3.06 -3.65
N LEU A 101 9.70 2.45 -4.23
CA LEU A 101 8.84 1.48 -3.56
C LEU A 101 8.90 0.14 -4.27
N HIS A 102 8.95 -0.94 -3.49
CA HIS A 102 8.88 -2.30 -4.01
C HIS A 102 8.37 -3.24 -2.93
N LYS A 103 7.94 -4.42 -3.38
CA LYS A 103 7.40 -5.45 -2.49
C LYS A 103 8.35 -5.74 -1.34
N GLY A 104 7.80 -5.79 -0.15
CA GLY A 104 8.55 -6.11 1.07
C GLY A 104 9.18 -4.92 1.77
N ARG A 105 9.19 -3.76 1.13
CA ARG A 105 9.77 -2.56 1.75
C ARG A 105 8.72 -1.78 2.51
N VAL A 106 9.04 -1.41 3.75
CA VAL A 106 8.17 -0.56 4.56
C VAL A 106 8.27 0.87 4.08
N PHE A 107 7.13 1.54 3.94
CA PHE A 107 7.08 2.94 3.53
C PHE A 107 6.36 3.81 4.56
N GLY A 108 6.59 5.10 4.47
CA GLY A 108 5.93 6.10 5.30
C GLY A 108 6.88 6.74 6.30
N PRO A 109 6.37 7.53 7.25
CA PRO A 109 4.95 7.89 7.31
C PRO A 109 4.52 8.77 6.13
N VAL A 110 3.37 8.46 5.59
CA VAL A 110 2.74 9.26 4.53
C VAL A 110 1.60 10.06 5.16
N GLU A 111 1.66 11.37 5.07
CA GLU A 111 0.61 12.23 5.60
C GLU A 111 -0.54 12.36 4.60
N SER A 112 -1.76 12.25 5.12
CA SER A 112 -2.97 12.50 4.34
C SER A 112 -3.99 13.21 5.23
N TYR A 113 -5.14 13.54 4.67
CA TYR A 113 -6.22 14.15 5.43
C TYR A 113 -6.72 13.24 6.57
N GLU A 114 -6.45 11.94 6.51
CA GLU A 114 -6.88 11.00 7.53
C GLU A 114 -5.86 10.85 8.68
N GLY A 115 -4.61 11.19 8.45
CA GLY A 115 -3.54 11.01 9.43
C GLY A 115 -2.25 10.56 8.76
N PHE A 116 -1.51 9.67 9.44
CA PHE A 116 -0.22 9.19 8.95
C PHE A 116 -0.29 7.69 8.68
N HIS A 117 0.14 7.31 7.48
CA HIS A 117 0.12 5.92 7.01
C HIS A 117 1.52 5.32 7.03
N VAL A 118 1.63 4.13 7.60
CA VAL A 118 2.83 3.29 7.49
C VAL A 118 2.39 2.00 6.85
N GLY A 119 3.09 1.53 5.84
CA GLY A 119 2.61 0.35 5.14
C GLY A 119 3.67 -0.36 4.34
N MET A 120 3.21 -1.37 3.61
CA MET A 120 4.03 -2.21 2.74
C MET A 120 3.23 -2.65 1.54
N ILE A 121 3.94 -2.88 0.44
CA ILE A 121 3.42 -3.69 -0.65
C ILE A 121 3.66 -5.14 -0.24
N CYS A 122 2.57 -5.88 0.00
CA CYS A 122 2.65 -7.24 0.53
C CYS A 122 2.57 -8.30 -0.54
N GLN A 123 1.92 -8.01 -1.66
CA GLN A 123 1.83 -8.92 -2.80
C GLN A 123 1.95 -8.12 -4.09
N GLU A 124 2.47 -8.77 -5.11
CA GLU A 124 2.63 -8.15 -6.42
C GLU A 124 2.35 -9.19 -7.50
N VAL A 125 1.56 -8.81 -8.50
CA VAL A 125 1.27 -9.64 -9.65
C VAL A 125 1.69 -8.87 -10.90
N LYS A 126 2.60 -9.47 -11.67
CA LYS A 126 3.03 -8.95 -12.96
C LYS A 126 2.78 -10.04 -14.00
N LEU A 127 1.96 -9.76 -14.98
CA LEU A 127 1.65 -10.68 -16.05
C LEU A 127 1.84 -9.96 -17.38
N ASP A 128 2.76 -10.47 -18.18
CA ASP A 128 2.92 -10.03 -19.55
C ASP A 128 2.13 -10.95 -20.44
N ARG A 129 1.15 -10.39 -21.16
CA ARG A 129 0.37 -11.16 -22.10
C ARG A 129 0.95 -10.93 -23.48
N ILE A 130 1.66 -11.92 -23.94
CA ILE A 130 2.19 -11.94 -25.29
C ILE A 130 1.35 -12.93 -26.07
N LEU A 131 0.68 -12.43 -27.08
CA LEU A 131 -0.17 -13.25 -27.92
C LEU A 131 0.44 -13.41 -29.30
#